data_f48429ab095a1ecbb995fe8af382966c
#
_entry.id   f48429ab095a1ecbb995fe8af382966c
#
_cell.length_a   1.000
_cell.length_b   1.000
_cell.length_c   1.000
_cell.angle_alpha   90.00
_cell.angle_beta   90.00
_cell.angle_gamma   90.00
#
_symmetry.space_group_name_H-M   'P 1'
#
loop_
_entity.id
_entity.type
_entity.pdbx_description
1 polymer ?
#
loop_
_entity_poly.entity_id
_entity_poly.type
_entity_poly.pdbx_seq_one_letter_code
_entity_poly.pdbx_strand_id
1 'polypeptide(L)'
;MKRLLLALLVAALPNGGRASAGPPSVTLDVKDEDVVVILKSMQKQCGIKNLIIDKEVQGTGTFIFRELPCDRAFDAVFRTMSLRAKIYSNDVVNVSPRSK
;
A
#
# COMPACT_ATOMS: atom_id res chain seq x y z
N MET A 1 9.50 -48.33 -9.13
CA MET A 1 9.66 -47.86 -8.96
C MET A 1 9.33 -46.96 -8.70
N LYS A 2 9.29 -46.68 -8.72
CA LYS A 2 9.21 -45.85 -8.45
C LYS A 2 8.99 -44.79 -8.25
N ARG A 3 8.97 -44.68 -8.44
CA ARG A 3 8.95 -43.71 -8.38
C ARG A 3 8.25 -42.90 -8.19
N LEU A 4 8.17 -42.87 -8.24
CA LEU A 4 7.74 -42.07 -8.19
C LEU A 4 7.37 -41.20 -7.65
N LEU A 5 7.35 -41.21 -7.49
CA LEU A 5 7.18 -40.39 -7.04
C LEU A 5 7.10 -39.40 -6.83
N LEU A 6 7.24 -39.27 -7.08
CA LEU A 6 7.40 -38.32 -7.04
C LEU A 6 6.76 -37.46 -7.05
N ALA A 7 6.58 -37.40 -7.23
CA ALA A 7 6.16 -36.59 -7.42
C ALA A 7 5.69 -35.82 -7.00
N LEU A 8 5.60 -35.69 -6.68
CA LEU A 8 5.30 -34.87 -6.39
C LEU A 8 5.29 -33.96 -5.96
N LEU A 9 5.40 -33.95 -5.88
CA LEU A 9 5.61 -33.09 -5.58
C LEU A 9 5.30 -32.19 -5.68
N VAL A 10 5.20 -31.97 -6.03
CA VAL A 10 5.12 -31.05 -6.34
C VAL A 10 4.37 -30.40 -6.12
N ALA A 11 4.06 -30.42 -5.96
CA ALA A 11 3.50 -29.75 -5.92
C ALA A 11 3.29 -28.96 -5.43
N ALA A 12 3.19 -28.98 -5.07
CA ALA A 12 3.04 -28.20 -4.62
C ALA A 12 3.39 -27.28 -4.55
N LEU A 13 3.55 -26.98 -4.72
CA LEU A 13 4.01 -26.05 -4.73
C LEU A 13 3.69 -25.14 -4.84
N PRO A 14 3.40 -24.91 -5.03
CA PRO A 14 3.23 -23.95 -5.16
C PRO A 14 2.78 -23.15 -4.88
N ASN A 15 2.50 -23.08 -4.68
CA ASN A 15 2.14 -22.32 -4.40
C ASN A 15 2.18 -21.60 -3.92
N GLY A 16 2.14 -21.70 -3.79
CA GLY A 16 2.21 -21.10 -3.41
C GLY A 16 2.27 -20.27 -3.08
N GLY A 17 2.48 -19.93 -3.02
CA GLY A 17 2.61 -19.09 -2.73
C GLY A 17 2.54 -18.12 -2.61
N ARG A 18 2.52 -17.65 -2.74
CA ARG A 18 2.50 -16.72 -2.69
C ARG A 18 2.34 -16.10 -1.93
N ALA A 19 2.15 -16.38 -1.77
CA ALA A 19 1.97 -15.84 -1.02
C ALA A 19 2.38 -14.84 -0.41
N SER A 20 2.31 -14.40 -0.48
CA SER A 20 2.69 -13.47 -0.03
C SER A 20 3.53 -13.14 0.84
N ALA A 21 4.17 -13.52 0.71
CA ALA A 21 5.27 -13.44 1.51
C ALA A 21 5.77 -12.12 1.76
N GLY A 22 5.92 -11.43 2.37
CA GLY A 22 6.51 -10.15 2.61
C GLY A 22 5.51 -9.16 3.13
N PRO A 23 5.98 -8.06 3.61
CA PRO A 23 5.10 -7.01 4.09
C PRO A 23 4.28 -6.42 2.96
N PRO A 24 3.14 -5.81 3.28
CA PRO A 24 2.35 -5.17 2.25
C PRO A 24 3.12 -4.05 1.57
N SER A 25 2.84 -3.85 0.32
CA SER A 25 3.54 -2.86 -0.48
C SER A 25 2.55 -2.15 -1.40
N VAL A 26 3.04 -1.06 -1.98
CA VAL A 26 2.22 -0.22 -2.87
C VAL A 26 2.82 -0.23 -4.25
N THR A 27 1.98 -0.47 -5.24
CA THR A 27 2.33 -0.29 -6.64
C THR A 27 1.38 0.76 -7.20
N LEU A 28 1.96 1.85 -7.68
CA LEU A 28 1.23 2.99 -8.21
C LEU A 28 1.88 3.47 -9.48
N ASP A 29 1.06 3.86 -10.43
CA ASP A 29 1.54 4.51 -11.64
C ASP A 29 0.50 5.54 -12.02
N VAL A 30 0.63 6.72 -11.41
CA VAL A 30 -0.38 7.78 -11.59
C VAL A 30 0.31 9.07 -11.96
N LYS A 31 -0.37 9.87 -12.76
CA LYS A 31 0.12 11.15 -13.20
C LYS A 31 -0.96 12.21 -12.97
N ASP A 32 -0.60 13.26 -12.25
CA ASP A 32 -1.53 14.36 -11.95
C ASP A 32 -2.84 13.84 -11.37
N GLU A 33 -2.71 12.86 -10.49
CA GLU A 33 -3.87 12.21 -9.89
C GLU A 33 -4.27 12.92 -8.60
N ASP A 34 -5.56 12.99 -8.36
CA ASP A 34 -6.09 13.57 -7.13
C ASP A 34 -5.52 12.84 -5.92
N VAL A 35 -5.04 13.60 -4.94
CA VAL A 35 -4.39 13.00 -3.78
C VAL A 35 -5.34 12.08 -3.00
N VAL A 36 -6.64 12.40 -2.98
CA VAL A 36 -7.60 11.56 -2.27
C VAL A 36 -7.69 10.20 -2.95
N VAL A 37 -7.67 10.17 -4.28
CA VAL A 37 -7.68 8.91 -5.02
C VAL A 37 -6.42 8.11 -4.74
N ILE A 38 -5.27 8.80 -4.69
CA ILE A 38 -4.00 8.14 -4.39
C ILE A 38 -4.06 7.51 -3.00
N LEU A 39 -4.54 8.26 -2.01
CA LEU A 39 -4.60 7.77 -0.64
C LEU A 39 -5.55 6.58 -0.52
N LYS A 40 -6.67 6.61 -1.22
CA LYS A 40 -7.60 5.49 -1.19
C LYS A 40 -7.01 4.24 -1.82
N SER A 41 -6.25 4.41 -2.89
CA SER A 41 -5.59 3.28 -3.51
C SER A 41 -4.56 2.66 -2.57
N MET A 42 -3.80 3.51 -1.89
CA MET A 42 -2.82 3.03 -0.93
C MET A 42 -3.48 2.37 0.27
N GLN A 43 -4.61 2.91 0.72
CA GLN A 43 -5.38 2.30 1.79
C GLN A 43 -5.73 0.86 1.43
N LYS A 44 -6.22 0.66 0.23
CA LYS A 44 -6.64 -0.66 -0.21
C LYS A 44 -5.44 -1.61 -0.28
N GLN A 45 -4.36 -1.16 -0.86
CA GLN A 45 -3.18 -2.03 -1.03
C GLN A 45 -2.50 -2.34 0.30
N CYS A 46 -2.60 -1.46 1.25
CA CYS A 46 -1.92 -1.63 2.55
C CYS A 46 -2.84 -2.20 3.63
N GLY A 47 -4.10 -2.43 3.30
CA GLY A 47 -5.00 -3.06 4.27
C GLY A 47 -5.40 -2.16 5.43
N ILE A 48 -5.45 -0.86 5.21
CA ILE A 48 -5.89 0.08 6.24
C ILE A 48 -7.40 0.07 6.26
N LYS A 49 -7.98 -0.29 7.39
CA LYS A 49 -9.43 -0.43 7.47
C LYS A 49 -10.15 0.90 7.45
N ASN A 50 -9.63 1.87 8.17
CA ASN A 50 -10.30 3.17 8.31
C ASN A 50 -9.33 4.28 8.00
N LEU A 51 -9.64 5.06 7.00
CA LEU A 51 -8.82 6.19 6.59
C LEU A 51 -9.69 7.43 6.65
N ILE A 52 -9.26 8.39 7.46
CA ILE A 52 -9.96 9.67 7.60
C ILE A 52 -9.13 10.71 6.90
N ILE A 53 -9.70 11.38 5.92
CA ILE A 53 -9.00 12.38 5.16
C ILE A 53 -9.64 13.74 5.45
N ASP A 54 -8.85 14.64 6.02
CA ASP A 54 -9.31 15.99 6.31
C ASP A 54 -9.77 16.64 5.02
N LYS A 55 -10.86 17.41 5.10
CA LYS A 55 -11.43 18.05 3.90
C LYS A 55 -10.47 19.02 3.25
N GLU A 56 -9.45 19.45 3.95
CA GLU A 56 -8.48 20.39 3.39
C GLU A 56 -7.34 19.70 2.66
N VAL A 57 -7.34 18.38 2.65
CA VAL A 57 -6.37 17.61 1.88
C VAL A 57 -6.78 17.69 0.41
N GLN A 58 -5.93 18.32 -0.40
CA GLN A 58 -6.26 18.51 -1.80
C GLN A 58 -4.99 18.68 -2.62
N GLY A 59 -5.14 18.57 -3.91
CA GLY A 59 -4.03 18.69 -4.83
C GLY A 59 -3.88 17.43 -5.65
N THR A 60 -2.94 17.47 -6.59
CA THR A 60 -2.65 16.34 -7.45
C THR A 60 -1.18 15.99 -7.35
N GLY A 61 -0.87 14.74 -7.68
CA GLY A 61 0.50 14.30 -7.65
C GLY A 61 0.77 13.23 -8.68
N THR A 62 2.04 13.07 -8.98
CA THR A 62 2.52 12.03 -9.90
C THR A 62 3.41 11.12 -9.11
N PHE A 63 3.05 9.83 -9.05
CA PHE A 63 3.80 8.85 -8.28
C PHE A 63 3.93 7.56 -9.06
N ILE A 64 5.13 7.02 -9.08
CA ILE A 64 5.39 5.74 -9.69
C ILE A 64 6.11 4.90 -8.65
N PHE A 65 5.40 3.92 -8.09
CA PHE A 65 5.96 3.02 -7.08
C PHE A 65 5.84 1.59 -7.59
N ARG A 66 6.87 0.81 -7.32
CA ARG A 66 6.85 -0.61 -7.65
C ARG A 66 7.14 -1.40 -6.40
N GLU A 67 6.11 -1.99 -5.82
CA GLU A 67 6.25 -2.84 -4.64
C GLU A 67 7.02 -2.12 -3.54
N LEU A 68 6.71 -0.84 -3.35
CA LEU A 68 7.33 -0.05 -2.31
C LEU A 68 6.65 -0.36 -0.98
N PRO A 69 7.40 -0.67 0.07
CA PRO A 69 6.76 -0.96 1.37
C PRO A 69 5.82 0.16 1.77
N CYS A 70 4.71 -0.22 2.40
CA CYS A 70 3.65 0.74 2.70
C CYS A 70 4.12 1.94 3.52
N ASP A 71 4.95 1.71 4.52
CA ASP A 71 5.43 2.82 5.34
C ASP A 71 6.22 3.82 4.50
N ARG A 72 7.03 3.33 3.57
CA ARG A 72 7.80 4.21 2.71
C ARG A 72 6.93 4.91 1.69
N ALA A 73 5.93 4.20 1.17
CA ALA A 73 5.03 4.80 0.19
C ALA A 73 4.24 5.95 0.81
N PHE A 74 3.70 5.73 2.01
CA PHE A 74 2.98 6.78 2.71
C PHE A 74 3.90 7.95 3.05
N ASP A 75 5.11 7.67 3.50
CA ASP A 75 6.05 8.73 3.82
C ASP A 75 6.36 9.58 2.58
N ALA A 76 6.58 8.95 1.45
CA ALA A 76 6.86 9.66 0.22
C ALA A 76 5.71 10.56 -0.20
N VAL A 77 4.49 10.06 -0.14
CA VAL A 77 3.33 10.86 -0.52
C VAL A 77 3.12 11.99 0.47
N PHE A 78 3.23 11.71 1.77
CA PHE A 78 3.02 12.71 2.79
C PHE A 78 4.03 13.85 2.67
N ARG A 79 5.29 13.52 2.43
CA ARG A 79 6.31 14.57 2.27
C ARG A 79 6.08 15.38 1.02
N THR A 80 5.78 14.71 -0.08
CA THR A 80 5.60 15.39 -1.35
C THR A 80 4.38 16.29 -1.35
N MET A 81 3.31 15.83 -0.71
CA MET A 81 2.04 16.57 -0.69
C MET A 81 1.87 17.43 0.56
N SER A 82 2.90 17.51 1.40
CA SER A 82 2.85 18.29 2.64
C SER A 82 1.71 17.85 3.54
N LEU A 83 1.64 16.55 3.77
CA LEU A 83 0.62 15.96 4.61
C LEU A 83 1.25 15.33 5.84
N ARG A 84 0.42 15.03 6.80
CA ARG A 84 0.84 14.27 7.96
C ARG A 84 -0.26 13.30 8.35
N ALA A 85 0.13 12.25 9.03
CA ALA A 85 -0.80 11.24 9.47
C ALA A 85 -0.80 11.17 10.98
N LYS A 86 -1.96 10.86 11.54
CA LYS A 86 -2.10 10.61 12.96
C LYS A 86 -2.79 9.26 13.10
N ILE A 87 -2.18 8.38 13.86
CA ILE A 87 -2.71 7.04 14.03
C ILE A 87 -3.38 6.97 15.39
N TYR A 88 -4.70 6.76 15.37
CA TYR A 88 -5.45 6.69 16.63
C TYR A 88 -5.47 5.28 17.19
N SER A 89 -5.41 4.29 16.32
CA SER A 89 -5.35 2.90 16.73
C SER A 89 -4.78 2.13 15.56
N ASN A 90 -4.71 0.82 15.69
CA ASN A 90 -4.09 0.01 14.65
C ASN A 90 -4.81 0.11 13.31
N ASP A 91 -6.07 0.48 13.31
CA ASP A 91 -6.83 0.46 12.08
C ASP A 91 -7.50 1.80 11.75
N VAL A 92 -7.06 2.89 12.37
CA VAL A 92 -7.61 4.22 12.07
C VAL A 92 -6.44 5.18 11.82
N VAL A 93 -6.40 5.72 10.61
CA VAL A 93 -5.36 6.68 10.22
C VAL A 93 -6.04 7.96 9.78
N ASN A 94 -5.61 9.08 10.33
CA ASN A 94 -6.14 10.40 9.98
C ASN A 94 -5.08 11.17 9.22
N VAL A 95 -5.42 11.65 8.04
CA VAL A 95 -4.51 12.41 7.18
C VAL A 95 -4.97 13.86 7.14
N SER A 96 -4.05 14.77 7.37
CA SER A 96 -4.36 16.22 7.35
C SER A 96 -3.17 16.98 6.76
N PRO A 97 -3.39 18.23 6.35
CA PRO A 97 -2.28 19.04 5.85
C PRO A 97 -1.28 19.33 6.95
N ARG A 98 -0.01 19.33 6.59
CA ARG A 98 1.04 19.55 7.56
C ARG A 98 1.07 21.00 8.04
N SER A 99 0.74 21.91 7.16
CA SER A 99 0.86 23.32 7.44
C SER A 99 -0.33 23.90 8.20
N LYS A 100 -1.18 23.05 8.71
CA LYS A 100 -2.33 23.52 9.49
C LYS A 100 -1.99 23.69 10.97
#